data_37b622a7e51ae67e74e957b6076f9f19
#
_entry.id   37b622a7e51ae67e74e957b6076f9f19
#
_cell.length_a   1.000
_cell.length_b   1.000
_cell.length_c   1.000
_cell.angle_alpha   90.00
_cell.angle_beta   90.00
_cell.angle_gamma   90.00
#
_symmetry.space_group_name_H-M   'P 1'
#
loop_
_entity.id
_entity.type
_entity.pdbx_description
1 polymer ?
#
loop_
_entity_poly.entity_id
_entity_poly.type
_entity_poly.pdbx_seq_one_letter_code
_entity_poly.pdbx_strand_id
1 'polypeptide(L)'
;MGNLKGTLSHIGEGIINLLYPASCFGCQCALHRPELCPRCIDSLKPVKTPFCSCCGQPCEGEISGPFHCSNCSGQNVAFDFAIAAYLARGCIREMIHEFKYHRRIALRHTLAKLAENALDDPRIGGGKGWLLVPVPLHRRRKRERGYNQATEITTVISRRRKLPMCRALQRIRYTSSQAQLSRTERLSNLNGAFSMRSAPTIQDTIKGAHILLVDDIFTTGATANACARILRNEGQAEKVVVTTVARG
;
A
#
# COMPACT_ATOMS: atom_id res chain seq x y z
N MET A 1 38.31 16.47 28.11
CA MET A 1 38.11 15.05 27.69
C MET A 1 37.16 15.04 26.52
N GLY A 2 37.75 15.13 25.33
CA GLY A 2 37.01 15.35 24.08
C GLY A 2 36.49 14.06 23.48
N ASN A 3 35.47 14.20 22.87
CA ASN A 3 34.51 13.49 22.03
C ASN A 3 35.04 12.29 21.20
N LEU A 4 35.54 11.22 21.84
CA LEU A 4 35.95 9.98 21.16
C LEU A 4 34.78 9.09 20.69
N LYS A 5 33.55 9.30 21.19
CA LYS A 5 32.37 8.50 20.81
C LYS A 5 31.83 8.81 19.43
N GLY A 6 32.03 10.02 18.92
CA GLY A 6 31.56 10.42 17.57
C GLY A 6 32.42 9.83 16.45
N THR A 7 33.73 9.72 16.65
CA THR A 7 34.65 9.30 15.59
C THR A 7 34.63 7.78 15.34
N LEU A 8 34.34 6.98 16.34
CA LEU A 8 34.21 5.52 16.19
C LEU A 8 32.95 5.10 15.46
N SER A 9 31.84 5.86 15.55
CA SER A 9 30.61 5.55 14.80
C SER A 9 30.77 5.81 13.29
N HIS A 10 31.49 6.86 12.91
CA HIS A 10 31.74 7.18 11.49
C HIS A 10 32.71 6.22 10.80
N ILE A 11 33.68 5.67 11.53
CA ILE A 11 34.62 4.66 11.00
C ILE A 11 33.89 3.32 10.79
N GLY A 12 33.00 2.92 11.70
CA GLY A 12 32.17 1.72 11.56
C GLY A 12 31.19 1.80 10.38
N GLU A 13 30.53 2.94 10.19
CA GLU A 13 29.65 3.19 9.04
C GLU A 13 30.44 3.19 7.71
N GLY A 14 31.66 3.73 7.69
CA GLY A 14 32.51 3.74 6.50
C GLY A 14 32.93 2.34 6.07
N ILE A 15 33.32 1.47 7.00
CA ILE A 15 33.70 0.07 6.70
C ILE A 15 32.49 -0.75 6.26
N ILE A 16 31.33 -0.60 6.89
CA ILE A 16 30.09 -1.28 6.48
C ILE A 16 29.67 -0.83 5.08
N ASN A 17 29.74 0.46 4.78
CA ASN A 17 29.43 0.97 3.44
C ASN A 17 30.42 0.52 2.37
N LEU A 18 31.68 0.22 2.73
CA LEU A 18 32.68 -0.33 1.82
C LEU A 18 32.39 -1.81 1.48
N LEU A 19 31.92 -2.58 2.45
CA LEU A 19 31.59 -4.00 2.28
C LEU A 19 30.18 -4.22 1.72
N TYR A 20 29.23 -3.30 2.01
CA TYR A 20 27.85 -3.33 1.56
C TYR A 20 27.44 -1.93 1.09
N PRO A 21 27.91 -1.49 -0.08
CA PRO A 21 27.57 -0.16 -0.57
C PRO A 21 26.06 -0.03 -0.75
N ALA A 22 25.54 1.11 -0.31
CA ALA A 22 24.15 1.45 -0.57
C ALA A 22 23.89 1.41 -2.09
N SER A 23 22.84 0.78 -2.49
CA SER A 23 22.50 0.61 -3.91
C SER A 23 21.07 1.00 -4.21
N CYS A 24 20.84 1.36 -5.46
CA CYS A 24 19.51 1.65 -5.97
C CYS A 24 18.61 0.41 -5.86
N PHE A 25 17.43 0.57 -5.29
CA PHE A 25 16.46 -0.54 -5.19
C PHE A 25 15.90 -1.01 -6.54
N GLY A 26 16.05 -0.21 -7.61
CA GLY A 26 15.63 -0.59 -8.96
C GLY A 26 16.75 -1.24 -9.78
N CYS A 27 17.84 -0.51 -10.05
CA CYS A 27 18.89 -0.96 -10.97
C CYS A 27 20.20 -1.41 -10.30
N GLN A 28 20.24 -1.42 -8.95
CA GLN A 28 21.41 -1.84 -8.16
C GLN A 28 22.67 -0.95 -8.32
N CYS A 29 22.61 0.19 -9.04
CA CYS A 29 23.75 1.10 -9.10
C CYS A 29 24.12 1.62 -7.71
N ALA A 30 25.41 1.88 -7.50
CA ALA A 30 25.91 2.40 -6.22
C ALA A 30 25.32 3.79 -5.92
N LEU A 31 24.93 4.00 -4.67
CA LEU A 31 24.38 5.24 -4.13
C LEU A 31 24.99 5.51 -2.76
N HIS A 32 24.84 6.75 -2.27
CA HIS A 32 25.21 7.08 -0.88
C HIS A 32 24.17 6.58 0.14
N ARG A 33 22.91 6.37 -0.30
CA ARG A 33 21.80 5.87 0.53
C ARG A 33 20.98 4.86 -0.25
N PRO A 34 20.38 3.85 0.42
CA PRO A 34 19.56 2.86 -0.25
C PRO A 34 18.19 3.46 -0.62
N GLU A 35 18.06 3.94 -1.85
CA GLU A 35 16.86 4.56 -2.42
C GLU A 35 16.76 4.27 -3.92
N LEU A 36 15.88 4.96 -4.65
CA LEU A 36 15.86 4.93 -6.11
C LEU A 36 16.78 6.01 -6.67
N CYS A 37 17.63 5.65 -7.64
CA CYS A 37 18.40 6.64 -8.39
C CYS A 37 17.51 7.46 -9.34
N PRO A 38 17.94 8.64 -9.79
CA PRO A 38 17.15 9.49 -10.69
C PRO A 38 16.63 8.74 -11.92
N ARG A 39 17.47 7.94 -12.58
CA ARG A 39 17.07 7.15 -13.76
C ARG A 39 15.92 6.17 -13.45
N CYS A 40 15.93 5.52 -12.29
CA CYS A 40 14.84 4.65 -11.87
C CYS A 40 13.58 5.44 -11.50
N ILE A 41 13.71 6.62 -10.88
CA ILE A 41 12.58 7.52 -10.62
C ILE A 41 11.93 7.94 -11.94
N ASP A 42 12.70 8.36 -12.93
CA ASP A 42 12.20 8.79 -14.25
C ASP A 42 11.54 7.64 -15.03
N SER A 43 11.95 6.40 -14.77
CA SER A 43 11.34 5.20 -15.37
C SER A 43 9.99 4.82 -14.78
N LEU A 44 9.59 5.39 -13.65
CA LEU A 44 8.31 5.10 -13.02
C LEU A 44 7.17 5.52 -13.94
N LYS A 45 6.11 4.73 -13.96
CA LYS A 45 4.92 5.01 -14.76
C LYS A 45 3.78 5.49 -13.83
N PRO A 46 3.59 6.80 -13.65
CA PRO A 46 2.49 7.30 -12.84
C PRO A 46 1.14 6.94 -13.46
N VAL A 47 0.13 6.77 -12.61
CA VAL A 47 -1.25 6.66 -13.07
C VAL A 47 -1.69 8.05 -13.55
N LYS A 48 -2.03 8.17 -14.84
CA LYS A 48 -2.45 9.42 -15.48
C LYS A 48 -3.91 9.33 -15.92
N THR A 49 -4.57 10.47 -16.01
CA THR A 49 -5.89 10.61 -16.64
C THR A 49 -5.82 10.33 -18.14
N PRO A 50 -6.87 9.77 -18.75
CA PRO A 50 -8.12 9.34 -18.11
C PRO A 50 -7.95 7.99 -17.39
N PHE A 51 -8.63 7.82 -16.26
CA PHE A 51 -8.67 6.57 -15.52
C PHE A 51 -10.06 6.30 -14.93
N CYS A 52 -10.37 5.05 -14.66
CA CYS A 52 -11.61 4.62 -14.03
C CYS A 52 -11.83 5.30 -12.68
N SER A 53 -12.95 6.00 -12.50
CA SER A 53 -13.29 6.73 -11.28
C SER A 53 -13.39 5.83 -10.05
N CYS A 54 -13.72 4.54 -10.25
CA CYS A 54 -13.84 3.56 -9.18
C CYS A 54 -12.49 2.93 -8.80
N CYS A 55 -11.72 2.38 -9.76
CA CYS A 55 -10.56 1.53 -9.45
C CYS A 55 -9.20 2.10 -9.90
N GLY A 56 -9.18 3.31 -10.46
CA GLY A 56 -7.96 3.95 -10.94
C GLY A 56 -7.29 3.25 -12.13
N GLN A 57 -7.99 2.34 -12.84
CA GLN A 57 -7.46 1.72 -14.05
C GLN A 57 -7.30 2.75 -15.15
N PRO A 58 -6.09 3.00 -15.67
CA PRO A 58 -5.91 3.87 -16.82
C PRO A 58 -6.70 3.38 -18.04
N CYS A 59 -7.14 4.31 -18.85
CA CYS A 59 -7.81 4.06 -20.11
C CYS A 59 -7.05 4.75 -21.24
N GLU A 60 -7.08 4.19 -22.43
CA GLU A 60 -6.55 4.81 -23.63
C GLU A 60 -7.68 5.60 -24.33
N GLY A 61 -7.32 6.73 -24.96
CA GLY A 61 -8.23 7.62 -25.65
C GLY A 61 -8.73 8.79 -24.80
N GLU A 62 -9.48 9.68 -25.44
CA GLU A 62 -10.10 10.85 -24.81
C GLU A 62 -11.44 10.45 -24.19
N ILE A 63 -11.59 10.67 -22.91
CA ILE A 63 -12.83 10.43 -22.17
C ILE A 63 -13.25 11.75 -21.52
N SER A 64 -14.43 12.23 -21.91
CA SER A 64 -15.04 13.41 -21.32
C SER A 64 -15.79 13.03 -20.05
N GLY A 65 -15.23 13.35 -18.88
CA GLY A 65 -15.88 13.16 -17.59
C GLY A 65 -15.56 11.83 -16.89
N PRO A 66 -16.19 11.58 -15.73
CA PRO A 66 -16.00 10.37 -14.96
C PRO A 66 -16.50 9.13 -15.70
N PHE A 67 -15.70 8.05 -15.72
CA PHE A 67 -16.12 6.79 -16.32
C PHE A 67 -15.79 5.60 -15.44
N HIS A 68 -16.48 4.49 -15.66
CA HIS A 68 -16.19 3.20 -15.04
C HIS A 68 -15.72 2.22 -16.12
N CYS A 69 -14.57 1.59 -15.89
CA CYS A 69 -14.06 0.54 -16.78
C CYS A 69 -14.98 -0.70 -16.75
N SER A 70 -14.86 -1.55 -17.75
CA SER A 70 -15.65 -2.80 -17.87
C SER A 70 -15.61 -3.67 -16.60
N ASN A 71 -14.50 -3.62 -15.87
CA ASN A 71 -14.34 -4.31 -14.60
C ASN A 71 -15.12 -3.71 -13.42
N CYS A 72 -15.51 -2.44 -13.50
CA CYS A 72 -16.22 -1.74 -12.43
C CYS A 72 -17.67 -1.44 -12.78
N SER A 73 -17.98 -1.36 -14.06
CA SER A 73 -19.37 -1.16 -14.55
C SER A 73 -20.27 -2.28 -14.04
N GLY A 74 -21.40 -1.93 -13.42
CA GLY A 74 -22.34 -2.88 -12.83
C GLY A 74 -21.85 -3.62 -11.56
N GLN A 75 -20.68 -3.29 -11.03
CA GLN A 75 -20.18 -3.88 -9.79
C GLN A 75 -20.52 -3.02 -8.59
N ASN A 76 -21.08 -3.65 -7.54
CA ASN A 76 -21.28 -3.00 -6.24
C ASN A 76 -20.05 -3.25 -5.37
N VAL A 77 -19.14 -2.27 -5.31
CA VAL A 77 -17.98 -2.29 -4.42
C VAL A 77 -18.26 -1.49 -3.15
N ALA A 78 -17.68 -1.93 -2.04
CA ALA A 78 -17.91 -1.32 -0.72
C ALA A 78 -16.97 -0.15 -0.40
N PHE A 79 -15.97 0.11 -1.23
CA PHE A 79 -15.13 1.30 -1.15
C PHE A 79 -15.62 2.37 -2.13
N ASP A 80 -15.40 3.64 -1.82
CA ASP A 80 -15.84 4.77 -2.66
C ASP A 80 -15.04 4.82 -3.96
N PHE A 81 -13.72 4.75 -3.84
CA PHE A 81 -12.80 4.64 -4.97
C PHE A 81 -11.43 4.13 -4.53
N ALA A 82 -10.61 3.74 -5.51
CA ALA A 82 -9.23 3.37 -5.28
C ALA A 82 -8.28 4.31 -6.05
N ILE A 83 -7.18 4.65 -5.41
CA ILE A 83 -6.09 5.45 -5.96
C ILE A 83 -4.79 4.68 -5.84
N ALA A 84 -3.95 4.80 -6.86
CA ALA A 84 -2.59 4.29 -6.86
C ALA A 84 -1.68 5.35 -7.49
N ALA A 85 -0.49 5.51 -6.94
CA ALA A 85 0.45 6.50 -7.47
C ALA A 85 1.01 6.09 -8.82
N TYR A 86 1.26 4.78 -9.02
CA TYR A 86 1.98 4.27 -10.17
C TYR A 86 1.36 2.99 -10.73
N LEU A 87 1.72 2.64 -11.96
CA LEU A 87 1.46 1.32 -12.53
C LEU A 87 2.49 0.31 -12.00
N ALA A 88 2.06 -0.92 -11.74
CA ALA A 88 2.91 -2.01 -11.27
C ALA A 88 3.76 -2.58 -12.41
N ARG A 89 4.69 -1.77 -12.95
CA ARG A 89 5.59 -2.12 -14.04
C ARG A 89 7.03 -1.80 -13.68
N GLY A 90 8.00 -2.46 -14.33
CA GLY A 90 9.42 -2.22 -14.14
C GLY A 90 9.84 -2.33 -12.67
N CYS A 91 10.68 -1.42 -12.21
CA CYS A 91 11.29 -1.47 -10.88
C CYS A 91 10.28 -1.44 -9.71
N ILE A 92 9.11 -0.83 -9.86
CA ILE A 92 8.07 -0.90 -8.81
C ILE A 92 7.58 -2.32 -8.61
N ARG A 93 7.32 -3.07 -9.68
CA ARG A 93 6.89 -4.46 -9.60
C ARG A 93 7.95 -5.31 -8.91
N GLU A 94 9.21 -5.11 -9.25
CA GLU A 94 10.35 -5.80 -8.64
C GLU A 94 10.50 -5.45 -7.16
N MET A 95 10.46 -4.17 -6.80
CA MET A 95 10.51 -3.74 -5.40
C MET A 95 9.38 -4.33 -4.56
N ILE A 96 8.15 -4.35 -5.08
CA ILE A 96 7.01 -4.98 -4.38
C ILE A 96 7.23 -6.48 -4.25
N HIS A 97 7.81 -7.15 -5.24
CA HIS A 97 8.15 -8.57 -5.17
C HIS A 97 9.21 -8.84 -4.12
N GLU A 98 10.32 -8.11 -4.13
CA GLU A 98 11.39 -8.18 -3.14
C GLU A 98 10.86 -7.94 -1.71
N PHE A 99 9.99 -6.95 -1.56
CA PHE A 99 9.33 -6.64 -0.30
C PHE A 99 8.38 -7.75 0.17
N LYS A 100 7.75 -8.50 -0.73
CA LYS A 100 6.84 -9.60 -0.39
C LYS A 100 7.56 -10.91 -0.06
N TYR A 101 8.63 -11.22 -0.78
CA TYR A 101 9.16 -12.59 -0.80
C TYR A 101 10.61 -12.70 -0.31
N HIS A 102 11.38 -11.61 -0.34
CA HIS A 102 12.80 -11.62 0.03
C HIS A 102 13.12 -10.86 1.33
N ARG A 103 12.10 -10.55 2.13
CA ARG A 103 12.23 -9.90 3.46
C ARG A 103 13.02 -8.57 3.44
N ARG A 104 13.06 -7.87 2.30
CA ARG A 104 13.78 -6.58 2.18
C ARG A 104 12.97 -5.46 2.84
N ILE A 105 12.88 -5.47 4.17
CA ILE A 105 12.09 -4.51 4.96
C ILE A 105 12.50 -3.05 4.75
N ALA A 106 13.74 -2.79 4.37
CA ALA A 106 14.25 -1.44 4.06
C ALA A 106 13.42 -0.74 2.97
N LEU A 107 12.86 -1.52 2.02
CA LEU A 107 11.99 -1.00 0.95
C LEU A 107 10.73 -0.28 1.45
N ARG A 108 10.31 -0.49 2.71
CA ARG A 108 9.13 0.18 3.29
C ARG A 108 9.19 1.70 3.18
N HIS A 109 10.38 2.30 3.32
CA HIS A 109 10.54 3.75 3.26
C HIS A 109 10.35 4.28 1.83
N THR A 110 10.95 3.62 0.85
CA THR A 110 10.82 3.98 -0.57
C THR A 110 9.39 3.73 -1.05
N LEU A 111 8.81 2.57 -0.76
CA LEU A 111 7.43 2.26 -1.14
C LEU A 111 6.41 3.19 -0.48
N ALA A 112 6.60 3.57 0.79
CA ALA A 112 5.76 4.54 1.46
C ALA A 112 5.87 5.93 0.82
N LYS A 113 7.08 6.40 0.50
CA LYS A 113 7.30 7.67 -0.22
C LYS A 113 6.60 7.68 -1.57
N LEU A 114 6.64 6.56 -2.30
CA LEU A 114 5.93 6.43 -3.58
C LEU A 114 4.41 6.40 -3.38
N ALA A 115 3.90 5.69 -2.35
CA ALA A 115 2.48 5.65 -2.04
C ALA A 115 1.92 7.02 -1.60
N GLU A 116 2.74 7.86 -0.95
CA GLU A 116 2.35 9.21 -0.55
C GLU A 116 1.91 10.08 -1.73
N ASN A 117 2.41 9.84 -2.94
CA ASN A 117 1.99 10.58 -4.13
C ASN A 117 0.52 10.32 -4.50
N ALA A 118 -0.04 9.18 -4.08
CA ALA A 118 -1.49 8.93 -4.22
C ALA A 118 -2.32 9.80 -3.26
N LEU A 119 -1.73 10.26 -2.14
CA LEU A 119 -2.43 11.12 -1.18
C LEU A 119 -2.58 12.57 -1.67
N ASP A 120 -1.90 12.92 -2.74
CA ASP A 120 -2.03 14.24 -3.37
C ASP A 120 -3.25 14.32 -4.32
N ASP A 121 -4.06 13.23 -4.41
CA ASP A 121 -5.32 13.22 -5.14
C ASP A 121 -6.30 14.25 -4.52
N PRO A 122 -6.85 15.19 -5.31
CA PRO A 122 -7.73 16.25 -4.81
C PRO A 122 -8.96 15.73 -4.04
N ARG A 123 -9.44 14.51 -4.37
CA ARG A 123 -10.61 13.90 -3.75
C ARG A 123 -10.41 13.54 -2.28
N ILE A 124 -9.16 13.47 -1.81
CA ILE A 124 -8.82 13.17 -0.41
C ILE A 124 -8.12 14.34 0.31
N GLY A 125 -7.89 15.46 -0.37
CA GLY A 125 -7.39 16.69 0.24
C GLY A 125 -6.06 16.53 1.01
N GLY A 126 -5.11 15.76 0.47
CA GLY A 126 -3.82 15.48 1.14
C GLY A 126 -3.94 14.57 2.37
N GLY A 127 -5.08 13.95 2.59
CA GLY A 127 -5.31 13.00 3.68
C GLY A 127 -5.64 13.60 5.03
N LYS A 128 -5.78 14.91 5.16
CA LYS A 128 -6.18 15.54 6.44
C LYS A 128 -7.55 15.03 6.91
N GLY A 129 -7.65 14.69 8.20
CA GLY A 129 -8.88 14.14 8.77
C GLY A 129 -9.15 12.67 8.44
N TRP A 130 -8.23 12.00 7.74
CA TRP A 130 -8.36 10.59 7.40
C TRP A 130 -7.63 9.70 8.39
N LEU A 131 -8.21 8.50 8.59
CA LEU A 131 -7.62 7.43 9.40
C LEU A 131 -7.00 6.37 8.47
N LEU A 132 -5.73 6.09 8.68
CA LEU A 132 -5.03 5.03 7.95
C LEU A 132 -5.37 3.66 8.53
N VAL A 133 -5.84 2.74 7.69
CA VAL A 133 -6.10 1.34 8.06
C VAL A 133 -5.33 0.42 7.12
N PRO A 134 -4.32 -0.35 7.59
CA PRO A 134 -3.61 -1.29 6.75
C PRO A 134 -4.44 -2.54 6.46
N VAL A 135 -4.40 -3.01 5.22
CA VAL A 135 -4.96 -4.33 4.84
C VAL A 135 -4.26 -5.43 5.64
N PRO A 136 -5.00 -6.31 6.33
CA PRO A 136 -4.39 -7.35 7.16
C PRO A 136 -3.88 -8.52 6.35
N LEU A 137 -2.75 -9.08 6.80
CA LEU A 137 -2.19 -10.32 6.27
C LEU A 137 -2.53 -11.49 7.21
N HIS A 138 -2.82 -12.66 6.64
CA HIS A 138 -3.05 -13.87 7.43
C HIS A 138 -1.80 -14.26 8.24
N ARG A 139 -1.98 -14.80 9.47
CA ARG A 139 -0.87 -15.14 10.39
C ARG A 139 0.18 -16.05 9.76
N ARG A 140 -0.23 -17.06 8.96
CA ARG A 140 0.68 -17.96 8.25
C ARG A 140 1.57 -17.17 7.28
N ARG A 141 0.99 -16.33 6.41
CA ARG A 141 1.75 -15.50 5.48
C ARG A 141 2.64 -14.46 6.17
N LYS A 142 2.17 -13.92 7.31
CA LYS A 142 3.01 -13.01 8.12
C LYS A 142 4.25 -13.73 8.67
N ARG A 143 4.14 -14.99 9.09
CA ARG A 143 5.30 -15.80 9.51
C ARG A 143 6.26 -16.07 8.35
N GLU A 144 5.73 -16.44 7.17
CA GLU A 144 6.51 -16.69 5.97
C GLU A 144 7.29 -15.45 5.52
N ARG A 145 6.64 -14.29 5.51
CA ARG A 145 7.19 -13.00 5.04
C ARG A 145 7.97 -12.21 6.11
N GLY A 146 7.77 -12.53 7.39
CA GLY A 146 8.32 -11.79 8.52
C GLY A 146 7.50 -10.60 8.98
N TYR A 147 6.76 -9.95 8.08
CA TYR A 147 5.95 -8.75 8.34
C TYR A 147 4.72 -8.66 7.44
N ASN A 148 3.85 -7.69 7.74
CA ASN A 148 2.74 -7.30 6.86
C ASN A 148 3.14 -6.05 6.08
N GLN A 149 3.23 -6.17 4.75
CA GLN A 149 3.64 -5.12 3.82
C GLN A 149 2.81 -3.83 3.98
N ALA A 150 1.50 -3.98 3.96
CA ALA A 150 0.58 -2.86 4.14
C ALA A 150 0.81 -2.16 5.49
N THR A 151 1.02 -2.91 6.57
CA THR A 151 1.31 -2.34 7.90
C THR A 151 2.61 -1.55 7.92
N GLU A 152 3.69 -2.07 7.31
CA GLU A 152 4.98 -1.39 7.27
C GLU A 152 4.90 -0.08 6.48
N ILE A 153 4.28 -0.10 5.30
CA ILE A 153 4.05 1.09 4.47
C ILE A 153 3.20 2.10 5.23
N THR A 154 2.07 1.67 5.81
CA THR A 154 1.16 2.53 6.56
C THR A 154 1.85 3.19 7.75
N THR A 155 2.69 2.45 8.48
CA THR A 155 3.44 2.98 9.63
C THR A 155 4.37 4.12 9.22
N VAL A 156 5.04 3.99 8.08
CA VAL A 156 5.91 5.04 7.55
C VAL A 156 5.10 6.27 7.12
N ILE A 157 4.01 6.08 6.37
CA ILE A 157 3.12 7.17 5.94
C ILE A 157 2.55 7.90 7.17
N SER A 158 2.03 7.18 8.16
CA SER A 158 1.48 7.73 9.40
C SER A 158 2.46 8.68 10.10
N ARG A 159 3.71 8.26 10.25
CA ARG A 159 4.75 9.07 10.87
C ARG A 159 5.13 10.30 10.05
N ARG A 160 5.27 10.15 8.73
CA ARG A 160 5.69 11.23 7.82
C ARG A 160 4.61 12.29 7.62
N ARG A 161 3.36 11.85 7.44
CA ARG A 161 2.22 12.74 7.21
C ARG A 161 1.48 13.12 8.50
N LYS A 162 1.91 12.58 9.67
CA LYS A 162 1.27 12.77 10.98
C LYS A 162 -0.22 12.42 10.96
N LEU A 163 -0.57 11.34 10.26
CA LEU A 163 -1.93 10.82 10.17
C LEU A 163 -2.13 9.70 11.20
N PRO A 164 -3.31 9.63 11.86
CA PRO A 164 -3.64 8.55 12.77
C PRO A 164 -3.69 7.22 12.02
N MET A 165 -3.32 6.13 12.70
CA MET A 165 -3.34 4.79 12.15
C MET A 165 -4.05 3.83 13.11
N CYS A 166 -4.98 3.02 12.60
CA CYS A 166 -5.65 1.98 13.34
C CYS A 166 -5.50 0.63 12.65
N ARG A 167 -5.06 -0.41 13.38
CA ARG A 167 -5.04 -1.80 12.89
C ARG A 167 -6.39 -2.47 13.15
N ALA A 168 -7.46 -1.93 12.57
CA ALA A 168 -8.83 -2.33 12.85
C ALA A 168 -9.19 -3.74 12.36
N LEU A 169 -8.53 -4.20 11.30
CA LEU A 169 -8.88 -5.45 10.61
C LEU A 169 -7.94 -6.60 10.96
N GLN A 170 -8.48 -7.83 10.85
CA GLN A 170 -7.70 -9.07 10.88
C GLN A 170 -8.16 -10.00 9.77
N ARG A 171 -7.23 -10.82 9.24
CA ARG A 171 -7.53 -11.88 8.28
C ARG A 171 -7.57 -13.21 9.03
N ILE A 172 -8.77 -13.78 9.14
CA ILE A 172 -9.04 -14.97 9.96
C ILE A 172 -8.92 -16.26 9.16
N ARG A 173 -9.14 -16.23 7.84
CA ARG A 173 -9.06 -17.42 6.98
C ARG A 173 -7.85 -17.34 6.04
N TYR A 174 -7.08 -18.42 6.00
CA TYR A 174 -6.01 -18.59 5.01
C TYR A 174 -6.64 -18.91 3.66
N THR A 175 -6.40 -18.08 2.68
CA THR A 175 -6.76 -18.35 1.28
C THR A 175 -5.48 -18.39 0.47
N SER A 176 -5.26 -19.48 -0.26
CA SER A 176 -4.11 -19.59 -1.17
C SER A 176 -4.20 -18.47 -2.22
N SER A 177 -3.05 -17.88 -2.56
CA SER A 177 -2.98 -16.98 -3.72
C SER A 177 -2.92 -17.87 -4.96
N GLN A 178 -4.05 -18.27 -5.45
CA GLN A 178 -4.10 -18.94 -6.74
C GLN A 178 -4.05 -17.83 -7.81
N ALA A 179 -2.85 -17.62 -8.37
CA ALA A 179 -2.64 -16.67 -9.46
C ALA A 179 -3.52 -17.01 -10.69
N GLN A 180 -4.05 -18.22 -10.74
CA GLN A 180 -4.87 -18.78 -11.83
C GLN A 180 -6.39 -18.59 -11.64
N LEU A 181 -6.87 -18.13 -10.47
CA LEU A 181 -8.30 -17.92 -10.27
C LEU A 181 -8.82 -16.71 -11.08
N SER A 182 -9.99 -16.88 -11.70
CA SER A 182 -10.76 -15.79 -12.28
C SER A 182 -11.11 -14.73 -11.22
N ARG A 183 -11.49 -13.54 -11.67
CA ARG A 183 -11.89 -12.45 -10.76
C ARG A 183 -13.07 -12.85 -9.86
N THR A 184 -14.07 -13.53 -10.40
CA THR A 184 -15.27 -13.97 -9.68
C THR A 184 -14.92 -14.97 -8.58
N GLU A 185 -14.04 -15.94 -8.87
CA GLU A 185 -13.54 -16.91 -7.89
C GLU A 185 -12.71 -16.24 -6.80
N ARG A 186 -11.93 -15.16 -7.13
CA ARG A 186 -11.20 -14.39 -6.12
C ARG A 186 -12.13 -13.64 -5.18
N LEU A 187 -13.25 -13.11 -5.67
CA LEU A 187 -14.25 -12.43 -4.86
C LEU A 187 -14.96 -13.42 -3.91
N SER A 188 -15.38 -14.59 -4.41
CA SER A 188 -16.03 -15.62 -3.60
C SER A 188 -15.10 -16.23 -2.56
N ASN A 189 -13.82 -16.44 -2.89
CA ASN A 189 -12.80 -16.98 -1.98
C ASN A 189 -12.50 -16.09 -0.77
N LEU A 190 -12.81 -14.80 -0.84
CA LEU A 190 -12.55 -13.86 0.25
C LEU A 190 -13.75 -13.60 1.17
N ASN A 191 -14.91 -14.20 0.88
CA ASN A 191 -16.08 -14.12 1.76
C ASN A 191 -15.74 -14.74 3.13
N GLY A 192 -15.95 -13.96 4.23
CA GLY A 192 -15.63 -14.40 5.58
C GLY A 192 -14.13 -14.58 5.88
N ALA A 193 -13.23 -14.04 5.00
CA ALA A 193 -11.80 -14.12 5.24
C ALA A 193 -11.27 -13.02 6.17
N PHE A 194 -12.04 -11.97 6.36
CA PHE A 194 -11.69 -10.81 7.18
C PHE A 194 -12.74 -10.56 8.26
N SER A 195 -12.35 -9.95 9.35
CA SER A 195 -13.23 -9.45 10.40
C SER A 195 -12.63 -8.21 11.06
N MET A 196 -13.43 -7.44 11.76
CA MET A 196 -12.92 -6.44 12.69
C MET A 196 -12.22 -7.10 13.88
N ARG A 197 -11.28 -6.40 14.49
CA ARG A 197 -10.71 -6.80 15.79
C ARG A 197 -11.66 -6.41 16.90
N SER A 198 -11.88 -7.34 17.82
CA SER A 198 -12.79 -7.15 18.96
C SER A 198 -12.13 -6.31 20.06
N ALA A 199 -12.12 -4.99 19.88
CA ALA A 199 -11.75 -4.06 20.95
C ALA A 199 -12.68 -2.84 20.87
N PRO A 200 -13.33 -2.43 21.97
CA PRO A 200 -14.27 -1.29 21.98
C PRO A 200 -13.65 -0.02 21.40
N THR A 201 -12.41 0.29 21.76
CA THR A 201 -11.67 1.45 21.26
C THR A 201 -11.50 1.45 19.74
N ILE A 202 -11.44 0.27 19.10
CA ILE A 202 -11.35 0.17 17.64
C ILE A 202 -12.69 0.55 17.01
N GLN A 203 -13.81 0.05 17.56
CA GLN A 203 -15.14 0.37 17.07
C GLN A 203 -15.39 1.88 17.11
N ASP A 204 -15.10 2.52 18.24
CA ASP A 204 -15.26 3.97 18.42
C ASP A 204 -14.37 4.77 17.44
N THR A 205 -13.16 4.27 17.17
CA THR A 205 -12.22 4.90 16.25
C THR A 205 -12.68 4.82 14.79
N ILE A 206 -13.37 3.75 14.40
CA ILE A 206 -13.80 3.51 13.02
C ILE A 206 -15.15 4.16 12.70
N LYS A 207 -16.04 4.23 13.69
CA LYS A 207 -17.40 4.76 13.52
C LYS A 207 -17.38 6.21 13.02
N GLY A 208 -18.03 6.45 11.89
CA GLY A 208 -18.08 7.77 11.23
C GLY A 208 -16.76 8.25 10.64
N ALA A 209 -15.70 7.44 10.68
CA ALA A 209 -14.39 7.85 10.18
C ALA A 209 -14.32 7.82 8.65
N HIS A 210 -13.51 8.73 8.10
CA HIS A 210 -13.00 8.66 6.72
C HIS A 210 -11.72 7.82 6.71
N ILE A 211 -11.73 6.70 6.01
CA ILE A 211 -10.67 5.69 6.05
C ILE A 211 -9.88 5.66 4.75
N LEU A 212 -8.54 5.74 4.87
CA LEU A 212 -7.60 5.34 3.83
C LEU A 212 -7.17 3.90 4.09
N LEU A 213 -7.75 2.96 3.35
CA LEU A 213 -7.40 1.54 3.38
C LEU A 213 -6.13 1.34 2.56
N VAL A 214 -5.02 1.06 3.23
CA VAL A 214 -3.68 1.00 2.60
C VAL A 214 -3.29 -0.43 2.26
N ASP A 215 -2.84 -0.65 1.01
CA ASP A 215 -2.22 -1.91 0.56
C ASP A 215 -1.00 -1.61 -0.32
N ASP A 216 -0.22 -2.62 -0.65
CA ASP A 216 0.96 -2.47 -1.52
C ASP A 216 0.60 -2.38 -3.01
N ILE A 217 -0.39 -3.15 -3.46
CA ILE A 217 -0.80 -3.20 -4.87
C ILE A 217 -2.31 -3.43 -5.01
N PHE A 218 -2.93 -2.67 -5.88
CA PHE A 218 -4.32 -2.90 -6.28
C PHE A 218 -4.36 -3.68 -7.60
N THR A 219 -4.94 -4.87 -7.58
CA THR A 219 -5.12 -5.70 -8.78
C THR A 219 -6.61 -5.79 -9.16
N THR A 220 -7.31 -6.79 -8.69
CA THR A 220 -8.75 -6.96 -8.94
C THR A 220 -9.64 -6.16 -7.99
N GLY A 221 -9.09 -5.65 -6.89
CA GLY A 221 -9.84 -4.99 -5.83
C GLY A 221 -10.56 -5.93 -4.85
N ALA A 222 -10.47 -7.24 -5.06
CA ALA A 222 -11.20 -8.23 -4.23
C ALA A 222 -10.87 -8.13 -2.74
N THR A 223 -9.58 -8.03 -2.38
CA THR A 223 -9.13 -7.84 -0.99
C THR A 223 -9.62 -6.51 -0.41
N ALA A 224 -9.45 -5.43 -1.18
CA ALA A 224 -9.88 -4.10 -0.78
C ALA A 224 -11.40 -4.06 -0.56
N ASN A 225 -12.18 -4.65 -1.45
CA ASN A 225 -13.64 -4.72 -1.34
C ASN A 225 -14.08 -5.50 -0.09
N ALA A 226 -13.46 -6.67 0.17
CA ALA A 226 -13.77 -7.45 1.36
C ALA A 226 -13.46 -6.68 2.66
N CYS A 227 -12.31 -6.00 2.73
CA CYS A 227 -11.95 -5.17 3.88
C CYS A 227 -12.88 -3.96 4.03
N ALA A 228 -13.19 -3.25 2.93
CA ALA A 228 -14.09 -2.10 2.93
C ALA A 228 -15.50 -2.48 3.40
N ARG A 229 -16.01 -3.65 2.99
CA ARG A 229 -17.31 -4.17 3.44
C ARG A 229 -17.36 -4.35 4.96
N ILE A 230 -16.30 -4.87 5.58
CA ILE A 230 -16.20 -4.99 7.03
C ILE A 230 -16.16 -3.62 7.70
N LEU A 231 -15.35 -2.69 7.18
CA LEU A 231 -15.26 -1.33 7.74
C LEU A 231 -16.58 -0.57 7.66
N ARG A 232 -17.35 -0.76 6.59
CA ARG A 232 -18.67 -0.15 6.41
C ARG A 232 -19.74 -0.82 7.30
N ASN A 233 -19.87 -2.14 7.20
CA ASN A 233 -20.99 -2.86 7.82
C ASN A 233 -20.80 -3.07 9.32
N GLU A 234 -19.59 -3.50 9.74
CA GLU A 234 -19.30 -3.75 11.16
C GLU A 234 -18.74 -2.48 11.83
N GLY A 235 -17.88 -1.73 11.14
CA GLY A 235 -17.22 -0.55 11.67
C GLY A 235 -18.04 0.73 11.59
N GLN A 236 -19.06 0.79 10.74
CA GLN A 236 -19.85 1.99 10.45
C GLN A 236 -19.00 3.18 9.97
N ALA A 237 -17.95 2.89 9.19
CA ALA A 237 -17.13 3.93 8.56
C ALA A 237 -17.97 4.76 7.57
N GLU A 238 -17.80 6.08 7.60
CA GLU A 238 -18.52 6.99 6.69
C GLU A 238 -17.97 6.94 5.26
N LYS A 239 -16.64 6.86 5.12
CA LYS A 239 -15.98 6.82 3.80
C LYS A 239 -14.80 5.87 3.82
N VAL A 240 -14.64 5.09 2.74
CA VAL A 240 -13.51 4.15 2.60
C VAL A 240 -12.88 4.33 1.22
N VAL A 241 -11.68 4.89 1.19
CA VAL A 241 -10.87 5.03 -0.02
C VAL A 241 -9.70 4.07 0.07
N VAL A 242 -9.42 3.37 -1.03
CA VAL A 242 -8.26 2.47 -1.11
C VAL A 242 -7.07 3.23 -1.66
N THR A 243 -5.92 3.15 -0.97
CA THR A 243 -4.67 3.74 -1.46
C THR A 243 -3.58 2.68 -1.55
N THR A 244 -2.85 2.66 -2.66
CA THR A 244 -1.78 1.68 -2.89
C THR A 244 -0.57 2.32 -3.55
N VAL A 245 0.59 1.66 -3.45
CA VAL A 245 1.81 2.07 -4.16
C VAL A 245 1.58 1.95 -5.65
N ALA A 246 0.98 0.83 -6.08
CA ALA A 246 0.84 0.53 -7.49
C ALA A 246 -0.50 -0.08 -7.88
N ARG A 247 -0.89 0.16 -9.13
CA ARG A 247 -2.01 -0.44 -9.86
C ARG A 247 -1.47 -1.51 -10.81
N GLY A 248 -1.92 -2.76 -10.62
CA GLY A 248 -1.58 -3.92 -11.46
C GLY A 248 -2.62 -4.25 -12.51
#